data_efa6b2343265338bdd2e32657b7b1524
#
_entry.id   efa6b2343265338bdd2e32657b7b1524
#
_cell.length_a   1.000
_cell.length_b   1.000
_cell.length_c   1.000
_cell.angle_alpha   90.00
_cell.angle_beta   90.00
_cell.angle_gamma   90.00
#
_symmetry.space_group_name_H-M   'P 1'
#
loop_
_entity.id
_entity.type
_entity.pdbx_description
1 polymer ?
#
loop_
_entity_poly.entity_id
_entity_poly.type
_entity_poly.pdbx_seq_one_letter_code
_entity_poly.pdbx_strand_id
1 'polypeptide(L)'
;HFIKQDGKTVFKYAVKGMADVSEKILSRNNLTGQDISLFIPHQANKRIIDSAANRCGISEEKVLINIDKYGNTTAGTIPIAINEAVKDNRIKDGDYILLASFGAGFTWGSVLIKWESN
;
A
#
# COMPACT_ATOMS: atom_id res chain seq x y z
N HIS A 1 -7.79 24.92 10.64
CA HIS A 1 -6.64 24.28 10.50
C HIS A 1 -6.55 23.64 9.19
N PHE A 2 -5.62 22.84 8.99
CA PHE A 2 -5.39 22.42 7.64
C PHE A 2 -6.44 21.48 7.08
N ILE A 3 -7.32 21.00 7.89
CA ILE A 3 -8.45 20.24 7.39
C ILE A 3 -9.31 21.07 6.45
N LYS A 4 -9.28 22.36 6.61
CA LYS A 4 -10.04 23.28 5.77
C LYS A 4 -9.28 23.70 4.53
N GLN A 5 -8.10 23.14 4.32
CA GLN A 5 -7.30 23.53 3.20
C GLN A 5 -7.81 22.92 1.92
N ASP A 6 -7.25 23.40 0.83
CA ASP A 6 -7.56 22.96 -0.49
C ASP A 6 -7.38 21.45 -0.61
N GLY A 7 -8.42 20.77 -1.07
CA GLY A 7 -8.37 19.33 -1.27
C GLY A 7 -7.27 18.89 -2.22
N LYS A 8 -6.91 19.74 -3.18
CA LYS A 8 -5.82 19.42 -4.10
C LYS A 8 -4.49 19.35 -3.37
N THR A 9 -4.27 20.24 -2.40
CA THR A 9 -3.04 20.21 -1.62
C THR A 9 -2.96 18.95 -0.79
N VAL A 10 -4.05 18.57 -0.13
CA VAL A 10 -4.11 17.35 0.67
C VAL A 10 -3.85 16.13 -0.22
N PHE A 11 -4.47 16.09 -1.39
CA PHE A 11 -4.28 14.99 -2.33
C PHE A 11 -2.82 14.85 -2.75
N LYS A 12 -2.19 15.97 -3.11
CA LYS A 12 -0.77 15.94 -3.51
C LYS A 12 0.13 15.42 -2.40
N TYR A 13 -0.14 15.84 -1.17
CA TYR A 13 0.61 15.36 -0.02
C TYR A 13 0.46 13.86 0.14
N ALA A 14 -0.77 13.37 0.02
CA ALA A 14 -1.02 11.95 0.21
C ALA A 14 -0.35 11.13 -0.87
N VAL A 15 -0.44 11.54 -2.14
CA VAL A 15 0.19 10.81 -3.24
C VAL A 15 1.70 10.81 -3.08
N LYS A 16 2.27 11.97 -2.83
CA LYS A 16 3.71 12.11 -2.69
C LYS A 16 4.21 11.27 -1.51
N GLY A 17 3.52 11.34 -0.38
CA GLY A 17 3.94 10.62 0.82
C GLY A 17 3.90 9.12 0.64
N MET A 18 2.80 8.61 0.08
CA MET A 18 2.68 7.18 -0.16
C MET A 18 3.75 6.69 -1.13
N ALA A 19 3.95 7.41 -2.22
CA ALA A 19 4.96 7.03 -3.20
C ALA A 19 6.36 7.11 -2.61
N ASP A 20 6.64 8.17 -1.87
CA ASP A 20 7.98 8.36 -1.28
C ASP A 20 8.34 7.23 -0.31
N VAL A 21 7.44 6.88 0.61
CA VAL A 21 7.77 5.82 1.58
C VAL A 21 7.86 4.46 0.91
N SER A 22 7.07 4.25 -0.13
CA SER A 22 7.09 3.00 -0.87
C SER A 22 8.37 2.87 -1.67
N GLU A 23 8.75 3.91 -2.41
CA GLU A 23 10.00 3.90 -3.16
C GLU A 23 11.22 3.75 -2.24
N LYS A 24 11.16 4.40 -1.10
CA LYS A 24 12.29 4.38 -0.16
C LYS A 24 12.53 2.98 0.38
N ILE A 25 11.48 2.28 0.78
CA ILE A 25 11.66 0.95 1.32
C ILE A 25 12.07 -0.05 0.24
N LEU A 26 11.57 0.13 -0.99
CA LEU A 26 11.99 -0.70 -2.10
C LEU A 26 13.47 -0.49 -2.39
N SER A 27 13.89 0.76 -2.51
CA SER A 27 15.28 1.10 -2.79
C SER A 27 16.22 0.57 -1.72
N ARG A 28 15.82 0.68 -0.46
CA ARG A 28 16.61 0.21 0.67
C ARG A 28 16.89 -1.29 0.60
N ASN A 29 15.99 -2.03 -0.03
CA ASN A 29 16.09 -3.47 -0.16
C ASN A 29 16.50 -3.93 -1.56
N ASN A 30 16.93 -2.99 -2.39
CA ASN A 30 17.36 -3.27 -3.77
C ASN A 30 16.26 -3.90 -4.60
N LEU A 31 15.03 -3.44 -4.39
CA LEU A 31 13.86 -3.93 -5.11
C LEU A 31 13.25 -2.82 -5.94
N THR A 32 12.46 -3.22 -6.92
CA THR A 32 11.64 -2.30 -7.71
C THR A 32 10.17 -2.69 -7.53
N GLY A 33 9.28 -1.87 -8.08
CA GLY A 33 7.85 -2.19 -8.01
C GLY A 33 7.51 -3.51 -8.68
N GLN A 34 8.30 -3.93 -9.66
CA GLN A 34 8.06 -5.19 -10.34
C GLN A 34 8.34 -6.40 -9.45
N ASP A 35 9.15 -6.21 -8.41
CA ASP A 35 9.45 -7.29 -7.47
C ASP A 35 8.33 -7.50 -6.46
N ILE A 36 7.36 -6.60 -6.41
CA ILE A 36 6.27 -6.67 -5.44
C ILE A 36 5.15 -7.54 -6.01
N SER A 37 4.73 -8.53 -5.25
CA SER A 37 3.64 -9.40 -5.64
C SER A 37 2.30 -8.89 -5.19
N LEU A 38 2.26 -8.15 -4.08
CA LEU A 38 1.03 -7.60 -3.56
C LEU A 38 1.31 -6.28 -2.86
N PHE A 39 0.56 -5.25 -3.24
CA PHE A 39 0.64 -3.93 -2.63
C PHE A 39 -0.66 -3.67 -1.89
N ILE A 40 -0.57 -3.44 -0.59
CA ILE A 40 -1.74 -3.21 0.25
C ILE A 40 -1.66 -1.80 0.80
N PRO A 41 -2.27 -0.81 0.12
CA PRO A 41 -2.36 0.54 0.65
C PRO A 41 -3.54 0.63 1.59
N HIS A 42 -3.34 1.20 2.76
CA HIS A 42 -4.36 1.29 3.78
C HIS A 42 -4.71 2.75 4.06
N GLN A 43 -6.00 3.00 4.23
CA GLN A 43 -6.51 4.34 4.56
C GLN A 43 -6.24 5.38 3.47
N ALA A 44 -6.41 4.98 2.22
CA ALA A 44 -6.26 5.90 1.10
C ALA A 44 -7.37 5.62 0.09
N ASN A 45 -7.74 6.64 -0.67
CA ASN A 45 -8.74 6.45 -1.71
C ASN A 45 -8.09 5.91 -2.99
N LYS A 46 -8.94 5.45 -3.91
CA LYS A 46 -8.47 4.79 -5.12
C LYS A 46 -7.56 5.67 -5.96
N ARG A 47 -7.85 6.97 -6.05
CA ARG A 47 -7.03 7.88 -6.86
C ARG A 47 -5.62 8.01 -6.31
N ILE A 48 -5.51 8.10 -4.98
CA ILE A 48 -4.20 8.17 -4.32
C ILE A 48 -3.45 6.86 -4.54
N ILE A 49 -4.14 5.75 -4.39
CA ILE A 49 -3.54 4.43 -4.54
C ILE A 49 -3.03 4.22 -5.95
N ASP A 50 -3.86 4.52 -6.95
CA ASP A 50 -3.47 4.33 -8.35
C ASP A 50 -2.28 5.20 -8.71
N SER A 51 -2.27 6.45 -8.26
CA SER A 51 -1.17 7.35 -8.57
C SER A 51 0.13 6.89 -7.95
N ALA A 52 0.08 6.45 -6.69
CA ALA A 52 1.27 5.99 -6.00
C ALA A 52 1.80 4.69 -6.59
N ALA A 53 0.92 3.75 -6.89
CA ALA A 53 1.31 2.47 -7.49
C ALA A 53 1.96 2.71 -8.86
N ASN A 54 1.37 3.58 -9.66
CA ASN A 54 1.92 3.90 -10.96
C ASN A 54 3.31 4.49 -10.85
N ARG A 55 3.50 5.41 -9.91
CA ARG A 55 4.79 6.03 -9.70
C ARG A 55 5.85 5.03 -9.25
N CYS A 56 5.46 4.04 -8.43
CA CYS A 56 6.38 3.03 -7.94
C CYS A 56 6.63 1.90 -8.92
N GLY A 57 5.88 1.87 -10.02
CA GLY A 57 6.04 0.80 -11.00
C GLY A 57 5.33 -0.48 -10.60
N ILE A 58 4.31 -0.39 -9.75
CA ILE A 58 3.53 -1.55 -9.33
C ILE A 58 2.28 -1.61 -10.20
N SER A 59 2.08 -2.75 -10.87
CA SER A 59 0.95 -2.88 -11.77
C SER A 59 -0.37 -2.98 -10.99
N GLU A 60 -1.44 -2.53 -11.62
CA GLU A 60 -2.74 -2.41 -10.98
C GLU A 60 -3.24 -3.75 -10.43
N GLU A 61 -2.97 -4.83 -11.15
CA GLU A 61 -3.44 -6.15 -10.74
C GLU A 61 -2.84 -6.62 -9.43
N LYS A 62 -1.74 -6.02 -9.00
CA LYS A 62 -1.06 -6.38 -7.76
C LYS A 62 -1.53 -5.54 -6.58
N VAL A 63 -2.38 -4.57 -6.81
CA VAL A 63 -2.89 -3.69 -5.77
C VAL A 63 -4.13 -4.31 -5.16
N LEU A 64 -4.11 -4.48 -3.84
CA LEU A 64 -5.26 -5.05 -3.13
C LEU A 64 -5.97 -3.93 -2.38
N ILE A 65 -7.17 -3.61 -2.83
CA ILE A 65 -8.02 -2.63 -2.19
C ILE A 65 -9.18 -3.38 -1.57
N ASN A 66 -9.26 -3.37 -0.24
CA ASN A 66 -10.28 -4.16 0.44
C ASN A 66 -11.14 -3.35 1.41
N ILE A 67 -11.09 -2.03 1.30
CA ILE A 67 -11.86 -1.18 2.20
C ILE A 67 -13.35 -1.49 2.12
N ASP A 68 -13.86 -1.62 0.91
CA ASP A 68 -15.29 -1.87 0.71
C ASP A 68 -15.71 -3.25 1.20
N LYS A 69 -14.80 -4.21 1.12
CA LYS A 69 -15.11 -5.59 1.48
C LYS A 69 -15.15 -5.80 2.98
N TYR A 70 -14.25 -5.15 3.70
CA TYR A 70 -14.11 -5.37 5.13
C TYR A 70 -14.51 -4.18 5.97
N GLY A 71 -15.08 -3.17 5.33
CA GLY A 71 -15.35 -1.92 6.00
C GLY A 71 -14.07 -1.17 6.24
N ASN A 72 -14.14 -0.14 7.05
CA ASN A 72 -13.00 0.72 7.28
C ASN A 72 -12.32 0.36 8.60
N THR A 73 -12.09 -0.93 8.82
CA THR A 73 -11.38 -1.36 10.01
C THR A 73 -9.89 -1.20 9.78
N THR A 74 -9.15 -1.21 10.85
CA THR A 74 -7.75 -0.89 10.82
C THR A 74 -6.88 -2.14 10.77
N ALA A 75 -6.20 -2.43 11.86
CA ALA A 75 -5.17 -3.46 11.91
C ALA A 75 -5.69 -4.86 11.55
N GLY A 76 -6.96 -5.14 11.80
CA GLY A 76 -7.52 -6.46 11.50
C GLY A 76 -7.74 -6.70 10.01
N THR A 77 -7.87 -5.63 9.22
CA THR A 77 -8.15 -5.74 7.80
C THR A 77 -6.96 -6.31 7.02
N ILE A 78 -5.77 -5.91 7.38
CA ILE A 78 -4.55 -6.32 6.66
C ILE A 78 -4.28 -7.82 6.76
N PRO A 79 -4.32 -8.44 7.95
CA PRO A 79 -4.14 -9.89 8.05
C PRO A 79 -5.18 -10.68 7.28
N ILE A 80 -6.45 -10.21 7.29
CA ILE A 80 -7.50 -10.88 6.53
C ILE A 80 -7.20 -10.81 5.03
N ALA A 81 -6.79 -9.65 4.56
CA ALA A 81 -6.47 -9.46 3.16
C ALA A 81 -5.34 -10.39 2.72
N ILE A 82 -4.30 -10.52 3.54
CA ILE A 82 -3.18 -11.38 3.23
C ILE A 82 -3.64 -12.84 3.19
N ASN A 83 -4.45 -13.27 4.15
CA ASN A 83 -4.96 -14.63 4.17
C ASN A 83 -5.75 -14.95 2.90
N GLU A 84 -6.59 -14.03 2.46
CA GLU A 84 -7.35 -14.25 1.24
C GLU A 84 -6.44 -14.34 0.02
N ALA A 85 -5.43 -13.50 -0.04
CA ALA A 85 -4.49 -13.52 -1.16
C ALA A 85 -3.72 -14.83 -1.23
N VAL A 86 -3.37 -15.39 -0.07
CA VAL A 86 -2.72 -16.70 -0.01
C VAL A 86 -3.66 -17.78 -0.53
N LYS A 87 -4.90 -17.78 -0.10
CA LYS A 87 -5.89 -18.76 -0.54
C LYS A 87 -6.16 -18.68 -2.03
N ASP A 88 -6.09 -17.47 -2.59
CA ASP A 88 -6.33 -17.25 -4.01
C ASP A 88 -5.08 -17.45 -4.86
N ASN A 89 -4.01 -17.92 -4.27
CA ASN A 89 -2.73 -18.15 -4.95
C ASN A 89 -2.12 -16.87 -5.53
N ARG A 90 -2.41 -15.73 -4.92
CA ARG A 90 -1.82 -14.45 -5.32
C ARG A 90 -0.47 -14.22 -4.68
N ILE A 91 -0.17 -14.95 -3.60
CA ILE A 91 1.09 -14.85 -2.87
C ILE A 91 1.68 -16.24 -2.72
N LYS A 92 2.95 -16.37 -3.02
CA LYS A 92 3.71 -17.63 -2.89
C LYS A 92 4.92 -17.37 -2.02
N ASP A 93 5.55 -18.47 -1.59
CA ASP A 93 6.80 -18.37 -0.83
C ASP A 93 7.83 -17.58 -1.61
N GLY A 94 8.48 -16.66 -0.93
CA GLY A 94 9.48 -15.80 -1.53
C GLY A 94 8.95 -14.51 -2.10
N ASP A 95 7.63 -14.37 -2.17
CA ASP A 95 7.02 -13.16 -2.69
C ASP A 95 7.15 -12.01 -1.70
N TYR A 96 7.18 -10.78 -2.22
CA TYR A 96 7.25 -9.60 -1.40
C TYR A 96 5.89 -8.91 -1.36
N ILE A 97 5.50 -8.50 -0.17
CA ILE A 97 4.26 -7.76 0.07
C ILE A 97 4.66 -6.38 0.59
N LEU A 98 4.12 -5.35 -0.03
CA LEU A 98 4.38 -3.98 0.40
C LEU A 98 3.11 -3.42 1.02
N LEU A 99 3.22 -2.96 2.26
CA LEU A 99 2.13 -2.30 2.96
C LEU A 99 2.46 -0.82 3.06
N ALA A 100 1.47 0.02 2.81
CA ALA A 100 1.61 1.46 3.00
C ALA A 100 0.39 1.97 3.74
N SER A 101 0.59 2.87 4.68
CA SER A 101 -0.48 3.34 5.54
C SER A 101 -0.29 4.82 5.84
N PHE A 102 -1.38 5.57 5.83
CA PHE A 102 -1.38 6.99 6.12
C PHE A 102 -1.92 7.21 7.52
N GLY A 103 -1.13 7.86 8.37
CA GLY A 103 -1.54 8.12 9.73
C GLY A 103 -1.87 9.58 9.96
N ALA A 104 -2.19 9.89 11.20
CA ALA A 104 -2.48 11.26 11.59
C ALA A 104 -1.26 12.14 11.37
N GLY A 105 -1.48 13.44 11.14
CA GLY A 105 -0.39 14.39 10.94
C GLY A 105 0.28 14.27 9.59
N PHE A 106 -0.43 13.68 8.60
CA PHE A 106 0.07 13.53 7.24
C PHE A 106 1.35 12.74 7.15
N THR A 107 1.50 11.75 8.00
CA THR A 107 2.66 10.87 7.92
C THR A 107 2.30 9.55 7.26
N TRP A 108 3.22 9.04 6.46
CA TRP A 108 3.08 7.74 5.82
C TRP A 108 4.10 6.79 6.40
N GLY A 109 3.68 5.55 6.54
CA GLY A 109 4.60 4.48 6.89
C GLY A 109 4.51 3.37 5.87
N SER A 110 5.55 2.56 5.78
CA SER A 110 5.55 1.42 4.89
C SER A 110 6.23 0.23 5.58
N VAL A 111 5.80 -0.97 5.19
CA VAL A 111 6.38 -2.21 5.70
C VAL A 111 6.54 -3.14 4.51
N LEU A 112 7.70 -3.75 4.42
CA LEU A 112 7.98 -4.74 3.38
C LEU A 112 8.07 -6.10 4.05
N ILE A 113 7.28 -7.04 3.53
CA ILE A 113 7.23 -8.39 4.08
C ILE A 113 7.66 -9.38 2.99
N LYS A 114 8.60 -10.24 3.32
CA LYS A 114 8.90 -11.38 2.46
C LYS A 114 8.07 -12.55 2.96
N TRP A 115 7.20 -13.05 2.11
CA TRP A 115 6.27 -14.10 2.53
C TRP A 115 6.94 -15.46 2.52
N GLU A 116 6.77 -16.19 3.61
CA GLU A 116 7.25 -17.56 3.70
C GLU A 116 6.25 -18.36 4.54
N SER A 117 5.77 -19.44 3.96
CA SER A 117 4.89 -20.33 4.71
C SER A 117 5.74 -21.42 5.33
N ASN A 118 5.31 -21.91 6.48
CA ASN A 118 6.03 -23.01 7.16
C ASN A 118 5.58 -24.35 6.65
#